data_ba71ae040d8e564861b9fba65cb62168
#
_entry.id   ba71ae040d8e564861b9fba65cb62168
#
_cell.length_a   1.000
_cell.length_b   1.000
_cell.length_c   1.000
_cell.angle_alpha   90.00
_cell.angle_beta   90.00
_cell.angle_gamma   90.00
#
_symmetry.space_group_name_H-M   'P 1'
#
loop_
_entity.id
_entity.type
_entity.pdbx_description
1 polymer ?
#
loop_
_entity_poly.entity_id
_entity_poly.type
_entity_poly.pdbx_seq_one_letter_code
_entity_poly.pdbx_strand_id
1 'polypeptide(L)'
;MLAYVFTHWPADPGRREAYEAAVVAFHRALAAAGSEGFERSFLYRVRGAHWVGAEVGYEDWYLVAGSFALDPLNEVAVSARLRPAHDGAAQAAGGGMGALYRLISGLPEPAPGDVSWLSKPAGEGYPDFYLRFSADAVLWRRQMVLGSATEFMLEGDPPPGLAGVRVRRELLFS
;
A
#
# COMPACT_ATOMS: atom_id res chain seq x y z
N MET A 1 -10.11 3.32 -10.26
CA MET A 1 -8.70 3.30 -9.82
C MET A 1 -8.48 2.08 -8.94
N LEU A 2 -7.35 1.41 -9.10
CA LEU A 2 -6.87 0.35 -8.23
C LEU A 2 -5.53 0.75 -7.63
N ALA A 3 -5.18 0.13 -6.51
CA ALA A 3 -3.85 0.17 -5.93
C ALA A 3 -3.35 -1.26 -5.71
N TYR A 4 -2.19 -1.59 -6.27
CA TYR A 4 -1.43 -2.73 -5.80
C TYR A 4 -0.60 -2.26 -4.60
N VAL A 5 -0.83 -2.88 -3.45
CA VAL A 5 -0.16 -2.53 -2.20
C VAL A 5 0.73 -3.68 -1.79
N PHE A 6 2.02 -3.43 -1.67
CA PHE A 6 2.98 -4.40 -1.18
C PHE A 6 3.47 -3.97 0.21
N THR A 7 3.08 -4.73 1.22
CA THR A 7 3.54 -4.54 2.60
C THR A 7 4.75 -5.41 2.85
N HIS A 8 5.85 -4.83 3.35
CA HIS A 8 7.12 -5.53 3.50
C HIS A 8 7.93 -4.98 4.68
N TRP A 9 9.03 -5.67 5.01
CA TRP A 9 9.96 -5.28 6.08
C TRP A 9 11.38 -5.73 5.75
N PRO A 10 12.41 -5.04 6.29
CA PRO A 10 13.80 -5.42 6.06
C PRO A 10 14.16 -6.74 6.77
N ALA A 11 15.06 -7.51 6.17
CA ALA A 11 15.64 -8.70 6.79
C ALA A 11 16.49 -8.35 8.02
N ASP A 12 17.17 -7.21 7.98
CA ASP A 12 17.99 -6.67 9.07
C ASP A 12 17.50 -5.28 9.48
N PRO A 13 16.84 -5.14 10.64
CA PRO A 13 16.37 -3.85 11.14
C PRO A 13 17.50 -2.83 11.37
N GLY A 14 18.74 -3.28 11.59
CA GLY A 14 19.92 -2.44 11.75
C GLY A 14 20.34 -1.74 10.44
N ARG A 15 19.89 -2.22 9.30
CA ARG A 15 20.18 -1.65 7.98
C ARG A 15 19.03 -0.83 7.39
N ARG A 16 18.15 -0.31 8.24
CA ARG A 16 16.94 0.39 7.86
C ARG A 16 17.19 1.51 6.85
N GLU A 17 18.14 2.38 7.08
CA GLU A 17 18.43 3.52 6.18
C GLU A 17 18.85 3.06 4.77
N ALA A 18 19.69 2.04 4.70
CA ALA A 18 20.10 1.47 3.42
C ALA A 18 18.92 0.80 2.70
N TYR A 19 18.04 0.14 3.46
CA TYR A 19 16.83 -0.46 2.92
C TYR A 19 15.88 0.59 2.33
N GLU A 20 15.58 1.65 3.08
CA GLU A 20 14.75 2.77 2.64
C GLU A 20 15.32 3.42 1.38
N ALA A 21 16.62 3.65 1.35
CA ALA A 21 17.29 4.21 0.17
C ALA A 21 17.13 3.31 -1.07
N ALA A 22 17.24 1.98 -0.91
CA ALA A 22 17.04 1.03 -2.00
C ALA A 22 15.60 1.03 -2.53
N VAL A 23 14.60 1.01 -1.62
CA VAL A 23 13.18 1.04 -2.01
C VAL A 23 12.83 2.36 -2.68
N VAL A 24 13.27 3.51 -2.13
CA VAL A 24 13.08 4.83 -2.77
C VAL A 24 13.73 4.88 -4.16
N ALA A 25 14.91 4.31 -4.32
CA ALA A 25 15.59 4.26 -5.62
C ALA A 25 14.77 3.45 -6.64
N PHE A 26 14.16 2.34 -6.21
CA PHE A 26 13.27 1.55 -7.07
C PHE A 26 12.03 2.35 -7.49
N HIS A 27 11.34 3.03 -6.56
CA HIS A 27 10.20 3.88 -6.87
C HIS A 27 10.54 4.99 -7.88
N ARG A 28 11.68 5.66 -7.70
CA ARG A 28 12.18 6.67 -8.64
C ARG A 28 12.44 6.10 -10.03
N ALA A 29 13.07 4.93 -10.09
CA ALA A 29 13.35 4.27 -11.36
C ALA A 29 12.07 3.86 -12.08
N LEU A 30 11.07 3.35 -11.34
CA LEU A 30 9.77 2.97 -11.86
C LEU A 30 9.00 4.19 -12.39
N ALA A 31 8.95 5.28 -11.62
CA ALA A 31 8.31 6.53 -12.04
C ALA A 31 8.93 7.11 -13.32
N ALA A 32 10.27 7.05 -13.42
CA ALA A 32 11.01 7.52 -14.61
C ALA A 32 10.85 6.60 -15.84
N ALA A 33 10.57 5.32 -15.64
CA ALA A 33 10.32 4.37 -16.72
C ALA A 33 8.93 4.52 -17.29
N GLY A 34 7.94 4.69 -16.41
CA GLY A 34 6.53 4.65 -16.74
C GLY A 34 6.06 3.26 -17.19
N SER A 35 4.77 3.06 -17.20
CA SER A 35 4.15 1.88 -17.81
C SER A 35 2.70 2.20 -18.16
N GLU A 36 2.11 1.45 -19.08
CA GLU A 36 0.72 1.68 -19.50
C GLU A 36 -0.23 1.55 -18.31
N GLY A 37 -1.02 2.59 -18.06
CA GLY A 37 -1.99 2.65 -16.97
C GLY A 37 -1.40 2.77 -15.56
N PHE A 38 -0.08 2.87 -15.41
CA PHE A 38 0.55 3.26 -14.15
C PHE A 38 0.40 4.76 -13.96
N GLU A 39 -0.13 5.18 -12.83
CA GLU A 39 -0.34 6.59 -12.54
C GLU A 39 0.78 7.16 -11.67
N ARG A 40 1.01 6.55 -10.52
CA ARG A 40 2.05 6.97 -9.56
C ARG A 40 2.25 5.91 -8.48
N SER A 41 3.27 6.09 -7.67
CA SER A 41 3.50 5.24 -6.49
C SER A 41 3.86 6.05 -5.26
N PHE A 42 3.57 5.48 -4.10
CA PHE A 42 3.93 6.03 -2.79
C PHE A 42 4.67 4.98 -1.99
N LEU A 43 5.60 5.41 -1.17
CA LEU A 43 6.25 4.58 -0.16
C LEU A 43 5.98 5.18 1.21
N TYR A 44 5.42 4.38 2.09
CA TYR A 44 5.22 4.73 3.49
C TYR A 44 6.05 3.83 4.41
N ARG A 45 6.65 4.43 5.42
CA ARG A 45 7.08 3.72 6.63
C ARG A 45 5.86 3.58 7.53
N VAL A 46 5.59 2.35 8.03
CA VAL A 46 4.40 2.07 8.84
C VAL A 46 4.77 1.52 10.21
N ARG A 47 3.98 1.89 11.22
CA ARG A 47 4.06 1.38 12.59
C ARG A 47 2.67 1.01 13.10
N GLY A 48 2.60 -0.02 13.94
CA GLY A 48 1.32 -0.50 14.50
C GLY A 48 0.61 -1.53 13.62
N ALA A 49 1.17 -1.90 12.48
CA ALA A 49 0.65 -2.96 11.61
C ALA A 49 1.08 -4.33 12.14
N HIS A 50 0.28 -4.94 12.99
CA HIS A 50 0.61 -6.21 13.66
C HIS A 50 0.78 -7.43 12.74
N TRP A 51 0.35 -7.33 11.49
CA TRP A 51 0.56 -8.35 10.45
C TRP A 51 1.93 -8.24 9.76
N VAL A 52 2.68 -7.17 10.04
CA VAL A 52 4.07 -7.02 9.60
C VAL A 52 4.96 -7.83 10.53
N GLY A 53 5.89 -8.59 9.99
CA GLY A 53 6.83 -9.42 10.75
C GLY A 53 7.92 -8.64 11.51
N ALA A 54 7.74 -7.30 11.70
CA ALA A 54 8.69 -6.41 12.35
C ALA A 54 7.96 -5.22 13.01
N GLU A 55 8.64 -4.51 13.93
CA GLU A 55 8.11 -3.28 14.56
C GLU A 55 7.86 -2.17 13.55
N VAL A 56 8.70 -2.09 12.53
CA VAL A 56 8.61 -1.12 11.43
C VAL A 56 8.47 -1.88 10.13
N GLY A 57 7.41 -1.59 9.40
CA GLY A 57 7.20 -2.07 8.06
C GLY A 57 7.13 -0.94 7.05
N TYR A 58 6.86 -1.32 5.82
CA TYR A 58 6.71 -0.41 4.70
C TYR A 58 5.50 -0.82 3.87
N GLU A 59 4.89 0.15 3.22
CA GLU A 59 3.82 -0.06 2.26
C GLU A 59 4.16 0.68 0.97
N ASP A 60 4.38 -0.09 -0.09
CA ASP A 60 4.44 0.42 -1.45
C ASP A 60 3.03 0.44 -2.01
N TRP A 61 2.58 1.61 -2.42
CA TRP A 61 1.29 1.82 -3.06
C TRP A 61 1.52 2.15 -4.53
N TYR A 62 1.14 1.26 -5.44
CA TYR A 62 1.22 1.48 -6.89
C TYR A 62 -0.19 1.74 -7.41
N LEU A 63 -0.48 3.01 -7.75
CA LEU A 63 -1.78 3.40 -8.29
C LEU A 63 -1.83 3.12 -9.78
N VAL A 64 -2.88 2.42 -10.20
CA VAL A 64 -3.10 2.01 -11.58
C VAL A 64 -4.54 2.30 -12.02
N ALA A 65 -4.72 2.62 -13.30
CA ALA A 65 -6.02 2.93 -13.89
C ALA A 65 -6.99 1.74 -13.80
N GLY A 66 -6.47 0.53 -13.93
CA GLY A 66 -7.25 -0.71 -13.87
C GLY A 66 -6.38 -1.95 -13.81
N SER A 67 -7.00 -3.13 -13.75
CA SER A 67 -6.27 -4.42 -13.68
C SER A 67 -5.42 -4.70 -14.92
N PHE A 68 -5.78 -4.16 -16.08
CA PHE A 68 -5.01 -4.29 -17.32
C PHE A 68 -3.59 -3.71 -17.21
N ALA A 69 -3.37 -2.78 -16.26
CA ALA A 69 -2.08 -2.13 -16.05
C ALA A 69 -1.11 -2.95 -15.18
N LEU A 70 -1.56 -4.05 -14.57
CA LEU A 70 -0.74 -4.85 -13.67
C LEU A 70 0.36 -5.61 -14.42
N ASP A 71 0.06 -6.21 -15.56
CA ASP A 71 1.06 -6.92 -16.38
C ASP A 71 2.13 -5.96 -16.92
N PRO A 72 1.79 -4.85 -17.60
CA PRO A 72 2.79 -3.87 -18.03
C PRO A 72 3.64 -3.32 -16.86
N LEU A 73 3.02 -3.06 -15.71
CA LEU A 73 3.74 -2.60 -14.52
C LEU A 73 4.75 -3.64 -14.05
N ASN A 74 4.35 -4.92 -13.97
CA ASN A 74 5.24 -6.00 -13.58
C ASN A 74 6.39 -6.19 -14.58
N GLU A 75 6.12 -6.18 -15.88
CA GLU A 75 7.14 -6.30 -16.92
C GLU A 75 8.19 -5.20 -16.82
N VAL A 76 7.76 -3.96 -16.60
CA VAL A 76 8.66 -2.82 -16.41
C VAL A 76 9.48 -2.98 -15.13
N ALA A 77 8.83 -3.33 -14.01
CA ALA A 77 9.48 -3.47 -12.70
C ALA A 77 10.64 -4.49 -12.72
N VAL A 78 10.48 -5.60 -13.45
CA VAL A 78 11.51 -6.68 -13.55
C VAL A 78 12.35 -6.61 -14.82
N SER A 79 12.18 -5.57 -15.64
CA SER A 79 12.96 -5.38 -16.88
C SER A 79 14.46 -5.28 -16.60
N ALA A 80 15.29 -5.58 -17.61
CA ALA A 80 16.73 -5.46 -17.49
C ALA A 80 17.20 -4.07 -17.02
N ARG A 81 16.43 -3.02 -17.36
CA ARG A 81 16.72 -1.63 -16.96
C ARG A 81 16.49 -1.40 -15.45
N LEU A 82 15.42 -1.94 -14.88
CA LEU A 82 15.03 -1.70 -13.50
C LEU A 82 15.51 -2.79 -12.53
N ARG A 83 15.90 -3.94 -13.06
CA ARG A 83 16.35 -5.11 -12.26
C ARG A 83 17.37 -4.77 -11.18
N PRO A 84 18.41 -3.94 -11.41
CA PRO A 84 19.36 -3.62 -10.32
C PRO A 84 18.71 -2.92 -9.14
N ALA A 85 17.76 -1.99 -9.38
CA ALA A 85 17.04 -1.29 -8.32
C ALA A 85 16.02 -2.20 -7.64
N HIS A 86 15.27 -3.00 -8.42
CA HIS A 86 14.33 -4.00 -7.92
C HIS A 86 15.03 -5.03 -7.02
N ASP A 87 16.10 -5.66 -7.52
CA ASP A 87 16.81 -6.72 -6.80
C ASP A 87 17.50 -6.17 -5.54
N GLY A 88 17.99 -4.93 -5.59
CA GLY A 88 18.56 -4.26 -4.43
C GLY A 88 17.57 -4.10 -3.27
N ALA A 89 16.32 -3.78 -3.56
CA ALA A 89 15.24 -3.71 -2.58
C ALA A 89 14.78 -5.13 -2.16
N ALA A 90 14.55 -6.02 -3.12
CA ALA A 90 14.02 -7.35 -2.89
C ALA A 90 14.96 -8.25 -2.05
N GLN A 91 16.26 -8.22 -2.31
CA GLN A 91 17.25 -9.00 -1.57
C GLN A 91 17.43 -8.52 -0.12
N ALA A 92 17.13 -7.27 0.16
CA ALA A 92 17.21 -6.71 1.51
C ALA A 92 15.90 -6.88 2.30
N ALA A 93 14.82 -7.34 1.68
CA ALA A 93 13.55 -7.62 2.33
C ALA A 93 13.60 -8.92 3.14
N GLY A 94 13.03 -8.89 4.34
CA GLY A 94 12.87 -10.07 5.21
C GLY A 94 11.55 -10.80 4.97
N GLY A 95 10.63 -10.18 4.25
CA GLY A 95 9.35 -10.73 3.88
C GLY A 95 8.40 -9.65 3.37
N GLY A 96 7.26 -10.08 2.87
CA GLY A 96 6.25 -9.17 2.37
C GLY A 96 4.98 -9.89 1.92
N MET A 97 3.93 -9.10 1.72
CA MET A 97 2.64 -9.56 1.21
C MET A 97 2.02 -8.51 0.28
N GLY A 98 1.46 -8.97 -0.82
CA GLY A 98 0.77 -8.10 -1.78
C GLY A 98 -0.73 -8.21 -1.69
N ALA A 99 -1.42 -7.11 -1.96
CA ALA A 99 -2.86 -7.10 -2.11
C ALA A 99 -3.30 -6.05 -3.14
N LEU A 100 -4.46 -6.29 -3.76
CA LEU A 100 -5.06 -5.36 -4.69
C LEU A 100 -6.25 -4.68 -4.02
N TYR A 101 -6.28 -3.36 -4.02
CA TYR A 101 -7.33 -2.54 -3.44
C TYR A 101 -8.05 -1.72 -4.53
N ARG A 102 -9.33 -1.52 -4.34
CA ARG A 102 -10.15 -0.60 -5.13
C ARG A 102 -10.49 0.63 -4.28
N LEU A 103 -10.30 1.80 -4.85
CA LEU A 103 -10.80 3.05 -4.27
C LEU A 103 -12.33 3.04 -4.30
N ILE A 104 -12.94 3.24 -3.14
CA ILE A 104 -14.40 3.31 -2.97
C ILE A 104 -14.87 4.76 -2.95
N SER A 105 -14.14 5.61 -2.22
CA SER A 105 -14.46 7.04 -2.08
C SER A 105 -13.21 7.86 -1.82
N GLY A 106 -13.33 9.18 -1.96
CA GLY A 106 -12.27 10.15 -1.73
C GLY A 106 -11.26 10.27 -2.87
N LEU A 107 -10.23 11.07 -2.64
CA LEU A 107 -9.11 11.28 -3.55
C LEU A 107 -7.82 10.78 -2.90
N PRO A 108 -7.11 9.84 -3.51
CA PRO A 108 -5.91 9.23 -2.93
C PRO A 108 -4.71 10.15 -3.11
N GLU A 109 -4.57 11.13 -2.24
CA GLU A 109 -3.39 11.98 -2.19
C GLU A 109 -2.35 11.40 -1.21
N PRO A 110 -1.04 11.47 -1.55
CA PRO A 110 -0.01 10.96 -0.66
C PRO A 110 0.10 11.87 0.56
N ALA A 111 -0.36 11.38 1.69
CA ALA A 111 -0.28 12.13 2.94
C ALA A 111 0.29 11.25 4.06
N PRO A 112 1.21 11.80 4.89
CA PRO A 112 1.54 11.16 6.17
C PRO A 112 0.34 11.24 7.10
N GLY A 113 0.27 10.34 8.06
CA GLY A 113 -0.78 10.38 9.09
C GLY A 113 -1.20 9.02 9.56
N ASP A 114 -2.24 9.00 10.37
CA ASP A 114 -2.81 7.76 10.85
C ASP A 114 -3.85 7.23 9.85
N VAL A 115 -3.83 5.93 9.64
CA VAL A 115 -4.84 5.22 8.87
C VAL A 115 -5.46 4.13 9.73
N SER A 116 -6.70 3.77 9.43
CA SER A 116 -7.42 2.72 10.11
C SER A 116 -7.63 1.53 9.19
N TRP A 117 -7.13 0.37 9.60
CA TRP A 117 -7.40 -0.90 8.95
C TRP A 117 -8.58 -1.57 9.65
N LEU A 118 -9.66 -1.82 8.93
CA LEU A 118 -10.91 -2.25 9.51
C LEU A 118 -11.62 -3.32 8.67
N SER A 119 -12.53 -4.03 9.29
CA SER A 119 -13.39 -5.00 8.62
C SER A 119 -14.85 -4.59 8.74
N LYS A 120 -15.62 -4.89 7.72
CA LYS A 120 -17.06 -4.70 7.74
C LYS A 120 -17.69 -5.66 8.78
N PRO A 121 -18.63 -5.19 9.62
CA PRO A 121 -19.36 -6.05 10.54
C PRO A 121 -20.04 -7.23 9.81
N ALA A 122 -20.07 -8.38 10.47
CA ALA A 122 -20.78 -9.55 9.95
C ALA A 122 -22.27 -9.25 9.78
N GLY A 123 -22.83 -9.67 8.65
CA GLY A 123 -24.25 -9.47 8.34
C GLY A 123 -24.60 -8.11 7.74
N GLU A 124 -23.73 -7.11 7.82
CA GLU A 124 -23.97 -5.80 7.20
C GLU A 124 -23.72 -5.86 5.68
N GLY A 125 -24.59 -5.23 4.88
CA GLY A 125 -24.38 -5.08 3.44
C GLY A 125 -23.31 -4.05 3.10
N TYR A 126 -22.60 -4.19 1.96
CA TYR A 126 -21.63 -3.19 1.55
C TYR A 126 -22.24 -1.80 1.33
N PRO A 127 -23.43 -1.64 0.73
CA PRO A 127 -24.05 -0.34 0.56
C PRO A 127 -24.25 0.38 1.88
N ASP A 128 -24.78 -0.33 2.90
CA ASP A 128 -25.04 0.23 4.24
C ASP A 128 -23.74 0.57 4.96
N PHE A 129 -22.73 -0.29 4.81
CA PHE A 129 -21.41 -0.06 5.37
C PHE A 129 -20.77 1.21 4.80
N TYR A 130 -20.88 1.44 3.49
CA TYR A 130 -20.31 2.63 2.85
C TYR A 130 -20.98 3.93 3.30
N LEU A 131 -22.26 3.89 3.66
CA LEU A 131 -22.98 5.06 4.20
C LEU A 131 -22.46 5.54 5.57
N ARG A 132 -21.62 4.74 6.24
CA ARG A 132 -20.99 5.16 7.50
C ARG A 132 -19.88 6.18 7.33
N PHE A 133 -19.35 6.31 6.11
CA PHE A 133 -18.22 7.19 5.80
C PHE A 133 -18.70 8.45 5.07
N SER A 134 -18.00 9.56 5.28
CA SER A 134 -18.23 10.76 4.48
C SER A 134 -17.83 10.52 3.02
N ALA A 135 -18.44 11.23 2.09
CA ALA A 135 -18.21 11.05 0.66
C ALA A 135 -16.76 11.41 0.25
N ASP A 136 -16.12 12.26 1.02
CA ASP A 136 -14.73 12.70 0.84
C ASP A 136 -13.70 11.81 1.58
N ALA A 137 -14.16 10.88 2.42
CA ALA A 137 -13.27 9.93 3.10
C ALA A 137 -12.55 9.06 2.08
N VAL A 138 -11.23 8.97 2.21
CA VAL A 138 -10.42 8.07 1.38
C VAL A 138 -10.54 6.66 1.92
N LEU A 139 -11.37 5.87 1.25
CA LEU A 139 -11.67 4.49 1.63
C LEU A 139 -11.25 3.53 0.51
N TRP A 140 -10.39 2.59 0.86
CA TRP A 140 -9.95 1.52 0.00
C TRP A 140 -10.53 0.18 0.47
N ARG A 141 -10.96 -0.64 -0.49
CA ARG A 141 -11.44 -1.99 -0.23
C ARG A 141 -10.55 -3.00 -0.94
N ARG A 142 -10.10 -4.03 -0.21
CA ARG A 142 -9.37 -5.14 -0.79
C ARG A 142 -10.24 -5.89 -1.81
N GLN A 143 -9.69 -6.12 -2.99
CA GLN A 143 -10.34 -6.84 -4.08
C GLN A 143 -9.88 -8.27 -4.17
N MET A 144 -8.57 -8.48 -4.07
CA MET A 144 -7.95 -9.78 -4.29
C MET A 144 -6.71 -9.92 -3.41
N VAL A 145 -6.32 -11.17 -3.21
CA VAL A 145 -5.10 -11.64 -2.56
C VAL A 145 -5.03 -11.39 -1.06
N LEU A 146 -4.00 -11.95 -0.45
CA LEU A 146 -3.97 -12.23 0.98
C LEU A 146 -3.59 -11.05 1.87
N GLY A 147 -3.34 -9.86 1.44
CA GLY A 147 -3.00 -8.67 2.23
C GLY A 147 -3.22 -8.75 3.74
N SER A 148 -3.37 -7.66 4.40
CA SER A 148 -3.72 -7.60 5.83
C SER A 148 -5.01 -8.40 6.15
N ALA A 149 -5.17 -8.82 7.40
CA ALA A 149 -6.36 -9.55 7.85
C ALA A 149 -7.67 -8.76 7.66
N THR A 150 -7.57 -7.43 7.61
CA THR A 150 -8.70 -6.52 7.44
C THR A 150 -9.04 -6.29 5.96
N GLU A 151 -10.28 -5.96 5.67
CA GLU A 151 -10.78 -5.78 4.31
C GLU A 151 -10.62 -4.35 3.79
N PHE A 152 -10.62 -3.36 4.68
CA PHE A 152 -10.61 -1.94 4.32
C PHE A 152 -9.42 -1.20 4.91
N MET A 153 -8.96 -0.18 4.20
CA MET A 153 -8.11 0.88 4.71
C MET A 153 -8.84 2.21 4.55
N LEU A 154 -8.90 2.96 5.63
CA LEU A 154 -9.47 4.29 5.74
C LEU A 154 -8.36 5.27 6.14
N GLU A 155 -8.22 6.38 5.46
CA GLU A 155 -7.40 7.49 5.94
C GLU A 155 -8.12 8.19 7.09
N GLY A 156 -7.45 8.27 8.25
CA GLY A 156 -8.01 8.85 9.47
C GLY A 156 -8.68 7.84 10.40
N ASP A 157 -9.54 8.37 11.27
CA ASP A 157 -10.23 7.61 12.31
C ASP A 157 -11.49 6.89 11.80
N PRO A 158 -11.77 5.68 12.30
CA PRO A 158 -12.99 4.97 11.94
C PRO A 158 -14.23 5.68 12.51
N PRO A 159 -15.39 5.57 11.83
CA PRO A 159 -16.65 6.02 12.37
C PRO A 159 -16.95 5.40 13.74
N PRO A 160 -17.77 6.07 14.59
CA PRO A 160 -18.16 5.53 15.87
C PRO A 160 -18.75 4.12 15.77
N GLY A 161 -18.33 3.25 16.66
CA GLY A 161 -18.79 1.85 16.71
C GLY A 161 -18.11 0.89 15.73
N LEU A 162 -17.14 1.36 14.93
CA LEU A 162 -16.28 0.47 14.13
C LEU A 162 -14.93 0.28 14.84
N ALA A 163 -14.55 -0.97 15.05
CA ALA A 163 -13.21 -1.31 15.52
C ALA A 163 -12.25 -1.37 14.33
N GLY A 164 -11.04 -0.86 14.53
CA GLY A 164 -9.98 -0.91 13.52
C GLY A 164 -8.60 -0.94 14.17
N VAL A 165 -7.60 -1.34 13.39
CA VAL A 165 -6.20 -1.25 13.76
C VAL A 165 -5.67 0.07 13.23
N ARG A 166 -5.23 0.95 14.13
CA ARG A 166 -4.58 2.20 13.74
C ARG A 166 -3.14 1.95 13.35
N VAL A 167 -2.78 2.40 12.17
CA VAL A 167 -1.41 2.33 11.64
C VAL A 167 -0.94 3.74 11.34
N ARG A 168 0.21 4.10 11.90
CA ARG A 168 0.87 5.38 11.62
C ARG A 168 1.71 5.26 10.36
N ARG A 169 1.51 6.18 9.42
CA ARG A 169 2.25 6.26 8.17
C ARG A 169 3.12 7.52 8.12
N GLU A 170 4.35 7.35 7.69
CA GLU A 170 5.30 8.41 7.35
C GLU A 170 5.63 8.29 5.86
N LEU A 171 5.38 9.36 5.09
CA LEU A 171 5.65 9.37 3.66
C LEU A 171 7.14 9.49 3.40
N LEU A 172 7.71 8.55 2.65
CA LEU A 172 9.12 8.53 2.25
C LEU A 172 9.32 8.86 0.77
N PHE A 173 8.29 8.61 -0.07
CA PHE A 173 8.30 8.88 -1.50
C PHE A 173 6.87 9.13 -2.02
N SER A 174 6.75 10.06 -3.02
CA SER A 174 5.53 10.31 -3.79
C SER A 174 5.84 10.87 -5.18
#